data_4f25175d8bfd7d7f320434b062494838
#
_entry.id   4f25175d8bfd7d7f320434b062494838
#
_cell.length_a   1.000
_cell.length_b   1.000
_cell.length_c   1.000
_cell.angle_alpha   90.00
_cell.angle_beta   90.00
_cell.angle_gamma   90.00
#
_symmetry.space_group_name_H-M   'P 1'
#
loop_
_entity.id
_entity.type
_entity.pdbx_description
1 polymer ?
#
loop_
_entity_poly.entity_id
_entity_poly.type
_entity_poly.pdbx_seq_one_letter_code
_entity_poly.pdbx_strand_id
1 'polypeptide(L)'
;MPGYKNASTSAVPSTVKSQMANDLVHMCATDIRPFSIVDGGGFKKVAQKLISIGAQYGNVSVGDVLPCSSTVSRHLESMVACRKSELRDKLAEAVNVAVTTDGWTHALTNVQYITTTVHYIDKDWSMHAHILATRPAVDKHTADYIRNFVVDILLEFGLQKEGNIFVTDNAANMKAAFREMTWIGCAGHNLNLVLSHALQPSTGDDPEYALPEEVATLITTCKELVTLSKRSNINNKLDSTLKQCVSTRWNSILTMLTSVDKSKAQLRAVTADPQVPKKLLRLLGDLHDDILADVIAVLTPFDTATKVLSAEKSPTIQLVLPTLCQLRHHLTSVDSDDTAVAGLKQRLSRQLEKYFVIAPVHVAATLLDPRLKDKHSLMSDALKDQGIEALRQMVESRSRTTDRPTNEQSDSEQPPRKRAHLDEGTSSDISHDFFQDLFKAPAPSCVTTDQLQTYLSTTGEVVADGDVLQYWKHKEVTLSCSYISPRRSSDQHIT
;
A
#
# COMPACT_ATOMS: atom_id res chain seq x y z
N MET A 1 -25.38 6.37 49.32
CA MET A 1 -25.19 5.91 47.90
C MET A 1 -26.57 5.49 47.39
N PRO A 2 -27.27 6.26 46.52
CA PRO A 2 -28.49 5.76 45.89
C PRO A 2 -28.11 4.84 44.73
N GLY A 3 -28.64 3.61 44.73
CA GLY A 3 -28.37 2.58 43.77
C GLY A 3 -28.83 2.97 42.36
N TYR A 4 -27.95 2.80 41.40
CA TYR A 4 -28.27 2.78 39.99
C TYR A 4 -29.22 1.60 39.71
N LYS A 5 -30.49 1.88 39.50
CA LYS A 5 -31.42 0.92 38.89
C LYS A 5 -30.96 0.67 37.45
N ASN A 6 -30.65 -0.57 37.14
CA ASN A 6 -30.48 -1.01 35.77
C ASN A 6 -31.75 -0.67 35.00
N ALA A 7 -31.66 0.36 34.10
CA ALA A 7 -32.71 0.65 33.16
C ALA A 7 -32.86 -0.56 32.23
N SER A 8 -34.04 -1.20 32.26
CA SER A 8 -34.43 -2.19 31.27
C SER A 8 -34.27 -1.56 29.91
N THR A 9 -33.55 -2.23 28.99
CA THR A 9 -33.39 -1.81 27.58
C THR A 9 -34.75 -1.96 26.88
N SER A 10 -35.66 -0.99 27.08
CA SER A 10 -36.87 -0.92 26.27
C SER A 10 -36.48 -0.56 24.85
N ALA A 11 -36.87 -1.40 23.90
CA ALA A 11 -36.60 -1.15 22.48
C ALA A 11 -37.24 0.19 22.07
N VAL A 12 -36.46 1.04 21.40
CA VAL A 12 -36.96 2.32 20.86
C VAL A 12 -38.11 2.05 19.88
N PRO A 13 -39.30 2.66 20.06
CA PRO A 13 -40.48 2.46 19.21
C PRO A 13 -40.18 2.76 17.72
N SER A 14 -40.82 2.03 16.82
CA SER A 14 -40.62 2.20 15.37
C SER A 14 -41.00 3.59 14.89
N THR A 15 -42.00 4.20 15.51
CA THR A 15 -42.42 5.59 15.22
C THR A 15 -41.31 6.60 15.50
N VAL A 16 -40.56 6.45 16.60
CA VAL A 16 -39.42 7.30 16.95
C VAL A 16 -38.27 7.09 15.98
N LYS A 17 -38.01 5.82 15.57
CA LYS A 17 -37.01 5.55 14.55
C LYS A 17 -37.37 6.17 13.20
N SER A 18 -38.62 6.12 12.79
CA SER A 18 -39.09 6.75 11.55
C SER A 18 -38.94 8.26 11.60
N GLN A 19 -39.26 8.88 12.75
CA GLN A 19 -39.08 10.30 12.93
C GLN A 19 -37.62 10.71 12.86
N MET A 20 -36.71 9.98 13.51
CA MET A 20 -35.26 10.18 13.38
C MET A 20 -34.78 10.04 11.94
N ALA A 21 -35.33 9.09 11.17
CA ALA A 21 -34.95 8.93 9.77
C ALA A 21 -35.37 10.17 8.93
N ASN A 22 -36.55 10.72 9.20
CA ASN A 22 -37.01 11.97 8.53
C ASN A 22 -36.12 13.16 8.90
N ASP A 23 -35.72 13.30 10.18
CA ASP A 23 -34.82 14.37 10.63
C ASP A 23 -33.45 14.26 9.98
N LEU A 24 -32.93 13.05 9.81
CA LEU A 24 -31.66 12.79 9.12
C LEU A 24 -31.75 13.10 7.62
N VAL A 25 -32.87 12.78 6.95
CA VAL A 25 -33.09 13.15 5.55
C VAL A 25 -33.12 14.68 5.44
N HIS A 26 -33.84 15.38 6.33
CA HIS A 26 -33.91 16.84 6.35
C HIS A 26 -32.51 17.46 6.56
N MET A 27 -31.76 16.98 7.53
CA MET A 27 -30.35 17.40 7.77
C MET A 27 -29.48 17.22 6.51
N CYS A 28 -29.55 16.06 5.88
CA CYS A 28 -28.78 15.79 4.67
C CYS A 28 -29.13 16.73 3.52
N ALA A 29 -30.43 17.04 3.36
CA ALA A 29 -30.90 17.96 2.33
C ALA A 29 -30.49 19.41 2.62
N THR A 30 -30.62 19.86 3.87
CA THR A 30 -30.31 21.24 4.28
C THR A 30 -28.81 21.52 4.23
N ASP A 31 -27.99 20.58 4.75
CA ASP A 31 -26.56 20.76 4.88
C ASP A 31 -25.77 20.20 3.68
N ILE A 32 -26.46 19.73 2.63
CA ILE A 32 -25.87 19.11 1.43
C ILE A 32 -24.87 18.00 1.83
N ARG A 33 -25.34 17.04 2.63
CA ARG A 33 -24.53 15.89 3.07
C ARG A 33 -25.02 14.61 2.41
N PRO A 34 -24.11 13.67 2.09
CA PRO A 34 -24.52 12.36 1.57
C PRO A 34 -25.22 11.54 2.65
N PHE A 35 -26.20 10.71 2.28
CA PHE A 35 -26.91 9.84 3.22
C PHE A 35 -25.98 8.88 3.99
N SER A 36 -24.84 8.51 3.37
CA SER A 36 -23.82 7.66 4.01
C SER A 36 -23.13 8.30 5.24
N ILE A 37 -23.39 9.59 5.55
CA ILE A 37 -22.84 10.23 6.76
C ILE A 37 -23.25 9.47 8.03
N VAL A 38 -24.43 8.88 8.07
CA VAL A 38 -24.95 8.15 9.25
C VAL A 38 -24.20 6.82 9.50
N ASP A 39 -23.52 6.29 8.48
CA ASP A 39 -22.70 5.07 8.59
C ASP A 39 -21.32 5.36 9.18
N GLY A 40 -20.90 6.63 9.14
CA GLY A 40 -19.58 7.07 9.59
C GLY A 40 -19.36 6.87 11.09
N GLY A 41 -18.22 6.27 11.47
CA GLY A 41 -17.86 6.03 12.87
C GLY A 41 -17.77 7.33 13.70
N GLY A 42 -17.35 8.45 13.08
CA GLY A 42 -17.30 9.77 13.72
C GLY A 42 -18.71 10.27 14.08
N PHE A 43 -19.64 10.22 13.13
CA PHE A 43 -21.03 10.61 13.36
C PHE A 43 -21.66 9.76 14.48
N LYS A 44 -21.50 8.43 14.42
CA LYS A 44 -22.02 7.50 15.45
C LYS A 44 -21.44 7.80 16.84
N LYS A 45 -20.14 8.12 16.94
CA LYS A 45 -19.51 8.51 18.22
C LYS A 45 -20.11 9.80 18.80
N VAL A 46 -20.30 10.81 17.96
CA VAL A 46 -20.91 12.08 18.40
C VAL A 46 -22.37 11.87 18.80
N ALA A 47 -23.17 11.16 18.01
CA ALA A 47 -24.55 10.83 18.31
C ALA A 47 -24.67 10.05 19.64
N GLN A 48 -23.82 9.03 19.85
CA GLN A 48 -23.81 8.28 21.12
C GLN A 48 -23.41 9.18 22.30
N LYS A 49 -22.48 10.12 22.12
CA LYS A 49 -22.10 11.07 23.17
C LYS A 49 -23.24 12.00 23.54
N LEU A 50 -24.00 12.52 22.55
CA LEU A 50 -25.20 13.36 22.80
C LEU A 50 -26.27 12.58 23.57
N ILE A 51 -26.55 11.33 23.20
CA ILE A 51 -27.47 10.45 23.95
C ILE A 51 -27.02 10.29 25.40
N SER A 52 -25.71 10.07 25.63
CA SER A 52 -25.14 9.90 26.98
C SER A 52 -25.26 11.18 27.82
N ILE A 53 -25.06 12.34 27.20
CA ILE A 53 -25.23 13.65 27.86
C ILE A 53 -26.70 13.85 28.24
N GLY A 54 -27.65 13.60 27.33
CA GLY A 54 -29.07 13.68 27.62
C GLY A 54 -29.53 12.72 28.74
N ALA A 55 -28.99 11.51 28.76
CA ALA A 55 -29.27 10.54 29.83
C ALA A 55 -28.70 10.99 31.18
N GLN A 56 -27.57 11.68 31.22
CA GLN A 56 -26.89 12.12 32.44
C GLN A 56 -27.49 13.44 33.01
N TYR A 57 -27.79 14.39 32.13
CA TYR A 57 -28.16 15.75 32.49
C TYR A 57 -29.64 16.10 32.20
N GLY A 58 -30.40 15.15 31.63
CA GLY A 58 -31.79 15.35 31.26
C GLY A 58 -31.96 16.12 29.95
N ASN A 59 -33.04 16.88 29.81
CA ASN A 59 -33.35 17.64 28.61
C ASN A 59 -32.49 18.92 28.55
N VAL A 60 -31.38 18.86 27.84
CA VAL A 60 -30.45 19.98 27.63
C VAL A 60 -30.59 20.57 26.23
N SER A 61 -30.35 21.88 26.09
CA SER A 61 -30.31 22.52 24.79
C SER A 61 -29.06 22.11 24.02
N VAL A 62 -29.20 21.84 22.71
CA VAL A 62 -28.06 21.52 21.82
C VAL A 62 -27.06 22.68 21.80
N GLY A 63 -27.52 23.94 21.90
CA GLY A 63 -26.67 25.11 21.94
C GLY A 63 -25.73 25.17 23.16
N ASP A 64 -26.15 24.55 24.28
CA ASP A 64 -25.33 24.48 25.49
C ASP A 64 -24.27 23.35 25.43
N VAL A 65 -24.42 22.41 24.49
CA VAL A 65 -23.57 21.22 24.38
C VAL A 65 -22.58 21.32 23.21
N LEU A 66 -23.05 21.81 22.07
CA LEU A 66 -22.20 21.86 20.86
C LEU A 66 -21.32 23.11 20.87
N PRO A 67 -19.99 22.93 20.75
CA PRO A 67 -19.06 24.06 20.61
C PRO A 67 -19.21 24.73 19.23
N CYS A 68 -18.87 25.99 19.15
CA CYS A 68 -18.77 26.70 17.87
C CYS A 68 -17.58 26.21 17.03
N SER A 69 -17.64 26.43 15.72
CA SER A 69 -16.61 25.99 14.76
C SER A 69 -15.19 26.45 15.10
N SER A 70 -15.03 27.69 15.62
CA SER A 70 -13.72 28.22 16.04
C SER A 70 -13.15 27.49 17.26
N THR A 71 -14.01 27.03 18.18
CA THR A 71 -13.59 26.18 19.31
C THR A 71 -13.16 24.81 18.82
N VAL A 72 -13.89 24.19 17.87
CA VAL A 72 -13.49 22.92 17.26
C VAL A 72 -12.13 23.05 16.57
N SER A 73 -11.89 24.15 15.83
CA SER A 73 -10.60 24.40 15.15
C SER A 73 -9.45 24.51 16.14
N ARG A 74 -9.62 25.24 17.24
CA ARG A 74 -8.58 25.35 18.29
C ARG A 74 -8.28 24.01 18.96
N HIS A 75 -9.31 23.19 19.19
CA HIS A 75 -9.11 21.84 19.72
C HIS A 75 -8.35 20.95 18.75
N LEU A 76 -8.56 21.10 17.43
CA LEU A 76 -7.78 20.38 16.42
C LEU A 76 -6.28 20.69 16.53
N GLU A 77 -5.91 21.96 16.66
CA GLU A 77 -4.51 22.38 16.82
C GLU A 77 -3.85 21.76 18.05
N SER A 78 -4.55 21.78 19.18
CA SER A 78 -4.09 21.14 20.43
C SER A 78 -3.96 19.62 20.27
N MET A 79 -4.91 18.96 19.62
CA MET A 79 -4.85 17.52 19.35
C MET A 79 -3.68 17.16 18.43
N VAL A 80 -3.42 17.98 17.40
CA VAL A 80 -2.29 17.77 16.49
C VAL A 80 -0.95 17.90 17.25
N ALA A 81 -0.81 18.90 18.11
CA ALA A 81 0.37 19.07 18.93
C ALA A 81 0.62 17.88 19.87
N CYS A 82 -0.43 17.40 20.53
CA CYS A 82 -0.39 16.21 21.39
C CYS A 82 0.02 14.96 20.62
N ARG A 83 -0.62 14.71 19.46
CA ARG A 83 -0.31 13.55 18.61
C ARG A 83 1.10 13.58 18.03
N LYS A 84 1.60 14.77 17.68
CA LYS A 84 3.00 14.95 17.27
C LYS A 84 3.97 14.58 18.39
N SER A 85 3.68 14.99 19.62
CA SER A 85 4.51 14.62 20.79
C SER A 85 4.49 13.11 21.02
N GLU A 86 3.30 12.50 21.10
CA GLU A 86 3.16 11.05 21.24
C GLU A 86 3.91 10.26 20.14
N LEU A 87 3.88 10.77 18.90
CA LEU A 87 4.57 10.13 17.79
C LEU A 87 6.10 10.29 17.88
N ARG A 88 6.60 11.45 18.33
CA ARG A 88 8.04 11.64 18.61
C ARG A 88 8.55 10.63 19.64
N ASP A 89 7.80 10.44 20.72
CA ASP A 89 8.17 9.50 21.79
C ASP A 89 8.25 8.06 21.24
N LYS A 90 7.29 7.67 20.42
CA LYS A 90 7.31 6.33 19.74
C LYS A 90 8.49 6.19 18.76
N LEU A 91 8.76 7.23 17.98
CA LEU A 91 9.84 7.21 17.00
C LEU A 91 11.23 7.25 17.65
N ALA A 92 11.35 7.81 18.87
CA ALA A 92 12.59 7.78 19.64
C ALA A 92 13.00 6.34 20.06
N GLU A 93 12.01 5.41 20.17
CA GLU A 93 12.27 3.99 20.44
C GLU A 93 12.60 3.21 19.15
N ALA A 94 12.33 3.76 17.97
CA ALA A 94 12.59 3.08 16.69
C ALA A 94 14.09 3.11 16.38
N VAL A 95 14.66 1.94 16.11
CA VAL A 95 16.11 1.80 15.82
C VAL A 95 16.45 2.37 14.45
N ASN A 96 15.66 2.07 13.43
CA ASN A 96 15.75 2.60 12.07
C ASN A 96 14.34 2.74 11.50
N VAL A 97 14.18 3.68 10.57
CA VAL A 97 12.93 3.87 9.86
C VAL A 97 13.14 3.79 8.35
N ALA A 98 12.14 3.33 7.63
CA ALA A 98 12.04 3.55 6.19
C ALA A 98 11.20 4.80 5.95
N VAL A 99 11.68 5.69 5.09
CA VAL A 99 11.02 6.96 4.76
C VAL A 99 10.48 6.87 3.34
N THR A 100 9.17 6.97 3.17
CA THR A 100 8.56 7.06 1.85
C THR A 100 8.16 8.51 1.58
N THR A 101 8.45 9.00 0.37
CA THR A 101 8.10 10.36 -0.05
C THR A 101 7.44 10.31 -1.42
N ASP A 102 6.32 11.01 -1.53
CA ASP A 102 5.54 11.15 -2.76
C ASP A 102 5.16 12.61 -3.00
N GLY A 103 5.22 13.04 -4.26
CA GLY A 103 4.84 14.38 -4.70
C GLY A 103 3.63 14.32 -5.64
N TRP A 104 2.61 15.12 -5.36
CA TRP A 104 1.41 15.16 -6.19
C TRP A 104 0.86 16.59 -6.35
N THR A 105 0.15 16.82 -7.45
CA THR A 105 -0.46 18.12 -7.75
C THR A 105 -1.98 18.04 -7.59
N HIS A 106 -2.55 18.95 -6.82
CA HIS A 106 -4.00 19.05 -6.67
C HIS A 106 -4.61 19.67 -7.94
N ALA A 107 -5.45 18.90 -8.63
CA ALA A 107 -5.91 19.23 -9.98
C ALA A 107 -6.71 20.55 -10.07
N LEU A 108 -7.44 20.94 -9.02
CA LEU A 108 -8.28 22.14 -9.04
C LEU A 108 -7.50 23.42 -8.69
N THR A 109 -6.56 23.34 -7.74
CA THR A 109 -5.81 24.49 -7.27
C THR A 109 -4.43 24.61 -7.90
N ASN A 110 -3.99 23.59 -8.62
CA ASN A 110 -2.64 23.44 -9.18
C ASN A 110 -1.51 23.60 -8.13
N VAL A 111 -1.86 23.39 -6.85
CA VAL A 111 -0.89 23.38 -5.75
C VAL A 111 -0.23 22.02 -5.70
N GLN A 112 1.09 22.01 -5.66
CA GLN A 112 1.88 20.81 -5.48
C GLN A 112 2.08 20.52 -4.00
N TYR A 113 2.02 19.25 -3.63
CA TYR A 113 2.21 18.78 -2.26
C TYR A 113 3.30 17.70 -2.22
N ILE A 114 4.02 17.66 -1.11
CA ILE A 114 4.94 16.58 -0.78
C ILE A 114 4.45 15.93 0.51
N THR A 115 4.31 14.60 0.48
CA THR A 115 3.96 13.78 1.64
C THR A 115 5.18 12.98 2.08
N THR A 116 5.45 12.98 3.38
CA THR A 116 6.51 12.16 3.98
C THR A 116 5.88 11.20 4.99
N THR A 117 6.12 9.90 4.80
CA THR A 117 5.63 8.83 5.67
C THR A 117 6.81 8.04 6.20
N VAL A 118 6.77 7.65 7.46
CA VAL A 118 7.76 6.74 8.06
C VAL A 118 7.14 5.40 8.36
N HIS A 119 7.94 4.34 8.19
CA HIS A 119 7.59 2.96 8.47
C HIS A 119 8.66 2.38 9.40
N TYR A 120 8.26 1.68 10.44
CA TYR A 120 9.18 0.99 11.36
C TYR A 120 8.52 -0.24 11.97
N ILE A 121 9.34 -1.12 12.51
CA ILE A 121 8.91 -2.29 13.25
C ILE A 121 9.26 -2.01 14.72
N ASP A 122 8.28 -2.13 15.62
CA ASP A 122 8.48 -1.92 17.04
C ASP A 122 9.08 -3.15 17.74
N LYS A 123 9.34 -3.01 19.05
CA LYS A 123 9.85 -4.10 19.92
C LYS A 123 8.93 -5.32 20.02
N ASP A 124 7.66 -5.15 19.70
CA ASP A 124 6.67 -6.24 19.67
C ASP A 124 6.56 -6.90 18.30
N TRP A 125 7.45 -6.55 17.36
CA TRP A 125 7.46 -7.01 15.98
C TRP A 125 6.21 -6.62 15.20
N SER A 126 5.60 -5.50 15.56
CA SER A 126 4.46 -4.92 14.85
C SER A 126 4.94 -3.82 13.90
N MET A 127 4.47 -3.87 12.66
CA MET A 127 4.77 -2.84 11.66
C MET A 127 3.86 -1.63 11.85
N HIS A 128 4.46 -0.45 11.83
CA HIS A 128 3.78 0.83 11.91
C HIS A 128 4.09 1.71 10.71
N ALA A 129 3.09 2.45 10.26
CA ALA A 129 3.21 3.47 9.23
C ALA A 129 2.57 4.77 9.72
N HIS A 130 3.29 5.89 9.65
CA HIS A 130 2.77 7.19 10.07
C HIS A 130 3.12 8.28 9.05
N ILE A 131 2.09 8.98 8.58
CA ILE A 131 2.28 10.21 7.79
C ILE A 131 2.78 11.29 8.74
N LEU A 132 4.01 11.73 8.56
CA LEU A 132 4.60 12.82 9.35
C LEU A 132 4.05 14.17 8.92
N ALA A 133 3.99 14.41 7.62
CA ALA A 133 3.43 15.62 7.06
C ALA A 133 2.98 15.44 5.61
N THR A 134 1.95 16.21 5.22
CA THR A 134 1.62 16.54 3.84
C THR A 134 1.58 18.06 3.75
N ARG A 135 2.52 18.66 3.02
CA ARG A 135 2.66 20.12 2.97
C ARG A 135 2.72 20.62 1.52
N PRO A 136 2.19 21.82 1.25
CA PRO A 136 2.37 22.43 -0.06
C PRO A 136 3.86 22.72 -0.31
N ALA A 137 4.31 22.41 -1.50
CA ALA A 137 5.64 22.75 -1.98
C ALA A 137 5.54 24.06 -2.78
N VAL A 138 6.11 25.12 -2.24
CA VAL A 138 5.97 26.49 -2.77
C VAL A 138 7.05 26.88 -3.78
N ASP A 139 8.21 26.19 -3.74
CA ASP A 139 9.33 26.46 -4.61
C ASP A 139 9.48 25.42 -5.73
N LYS A 140 10.39 25.69 -6.67
CA LYS A 140 10.74 24.71 -7.70
C LYS A 140 11.26 23.43 -7.06
N HIS A 141 10.76 22.29 -7.50
CA HIS A 141 11.09 20.96 -6.98
C HIS A 141 12.50 20.51 -7.46
N THR A 142 13.52 21.28 -7.08
CA THR A 142 14.91 20.86 -7.25
C THR A 142 15.26 19.72 -6.28
N ALA A 143 16.30 18.98 -6.59
CA ALA A 143 16.77 17.89 -5.73
C ALA A 143 17.08 18.39 -4.31
N ASP A 144 17.77 19.55 -4.19
CA ASP A 144 18.11 20.14 -2.90
C ASP A 144 16.89 20.59 -2.12
N TYR A 145 15.89 21.20 -2.79
CA TYR A 145 14.64 21.59 -2.15
C TYR A 145 13.92 20.36 -1.57
N ILE A 146 13.74 19.29 -2.38
CA ILE A 146 13.06 18.06 -1.94
C ILE A 146 13.83 17.43 -0.76
N ARG A 147 15.15 17.32 -0.86
CA ARG A 147 15.97 16.76 0.22
C ARG A 147 15.80 17.52 1.51
N ASN A 148 15.97 18.84 1.48
CA ASN A 148 15.88 19.70 2.67
C ASN A 148 14.47 19.65 3.25
N PHE A 149 13.42 19.70 2.41
CA PHE A 149 12.03 19.59 2.82
C PHE A 149 11.75 18.31 3.61
N VAL A 150 12.24 17.16 3.14
CA VAL A 150 12.06 15.87 3.81
C VAL A 150 12.90 15.81 5.10
N VAL A 151 14.15 16.26 5.05
CA VAL A 151 15.05 16.28 6.23
C VAL A 151 14.48 17.17 7.33
N ASP A 152 13.95 18.35 7.01
CA ASP A 152 13.34 19.25 7.99
C ASP A 152 12.14 18.59 8.68
N ILE A 153 11.30 17.85 7.91
CA ILE A 153 10.20 17.08 8.50
C ILE A 153 10.73 15.99 9.44
N LEU A 154 11.77 15.26 9.04
CA LEU A 154 12.36 14.21 9.90
C LEU A 154 12.88 14.80 11.21
N LEU A 155 13.59 15.93 11.14
CA LEU A 155 14.13 16.66 12.31
C LEU A 155 13.04 17.13 13.27
N GLU A 156 11.87 17.57 12.76
CA GLU A 156 10.71 17.91 13.59
C GLU A 156 10.25 16.72 14.46
N PHE A 157 10.47 15.49 14.03
CA PHE A 157 10.12 14.27 14.76
C PHE A 157 11.32 13.61 15.46
N GLY A 158 12.47 14.30 15.54
CA GLY A 158 13.67 13.80 16.21
C GLY A 158 14.42 12.71 15.44
N LEU A 159 14.08 12.50 14.14
CA LEU A 159 14.72 11.51 13.28
C LEU A 159 15.92 12.14 12.55
N GLN A 160 17.04 11.41 12.53
CA GLN A 160 18.20 11.78 11.70
C GLN A 160 18.00 11.23 10.27
N LYS A 161 18.73 11.77 9.29
CA LYS A 161 18.69 11.23 7.92
C LYS A 161 19.57 9.99 7.74
N GLU A 162 20.59 9.86 8.59
CA GLU A 162 21.57 8.77 8.54
C GLU A 162 20.95 7.44 9.02
N GLY A 163 21.33 6.33 8.38
CA GLY A 163 20.88 5.00 8.74
C GLY A 163 19.46 4.64 8.27
N ASN A 164 18.74 5.57 7.64
CA ASN A 164 17.39 5.33 7.13
C ASN A 164 17.41 4.97 5.64
N ILE A 165 16.38 4.24 5.21
CA ILE A 165 16.15 3.90 3.80
C ILE A 165 15.07 4.83 3.24
N PHE A 166 15.38 5.48 2.11
CA PHE A 166 14.45 6.38 1.41
C PHE A 166 13.84 5.69 0.21
N VAL A 167 12.52 5.71 0.12
CA VAL A 167 11.74 5.13 -0.98
C VAL A 167 10.93 6.21 -1.66
N THR A 168 11.16 6.41 -2.95
CA THR A 168 10.43 7.42 -3.74
C THR A 168 10.04 6.86 -5.10
N ASP A 169 9.31 7.63 -5.89
CA ASP A 169 9.20 7.37 -7.31
C ASP A 169 10.57 7.53 -8.02
N ASN A 170 10.61 7.19 -9.31
CA ASN A 170 11.84 7.25 -10.11
C ASN A 170 12.06 8.60 -10.83
N ALA A 171 11.36 9.67 -10.43
CA ALA A 171 11.58 10.98 -11.02
C ALA A 171 13.05 11.43 -10.83
N ALA A 172 13.61 12.10 -11.84
CA ALA A 172 15.03 12.46 -11.85
C ALA A 172 15.42 13.34 -10.65
N ASN A 173 14.56 14.27 -10.25
CA ASN A 173 14.75 15.14 -9.09
C ASN A 173 14.68 14.34 -7.75
N MET A 174 13.80 13.33 -7.63
CA MET A 174 13.73 12.44 -6.47
C MET A 174 15.00 11.60 -6.35
N LYS A 175 15.43 10.95 -7.43
CA LYS A 175 16.70 10.20 -7.46
C LYS A 175 17.89 11.07 -7.06
N ALA A 176 17.96 12.28 -7.60
CA ALA A 176 19.03 13.23 -7.29
C ALA A 176 18.98 13.73 -5.85
N ALA A 177 17.78 13.90 -5.27
CA ALA A 177 17.61 14.34 -3.89
C ALA A 177 18.22 13.36 -2.89
N PHE A 178 18.09 12.07 -3.13
CA PHE A 178 18.48 11.01 -2.19
C PHE A 178 19.68 10.16 -2.64
N ARG A 179 20.41 10.57 -3.70
CA ARG A 179 21.53 9.79 -4.26
C ARG A 179 22.69 9.52 -3.28
N GLU A 180 22.86 10.38 -2.26
CA GLU A 180 23.90 10.24 -1.22
C GLU A 180 23.41 9.47 0.01
N MET A 181 22.17 8.96 -0.04
CA MET A 181 21.52 8.21 1.02
C MET A 181 21.22 6.79 0.54
N THR A 182 20.83 5.90 1.43
CA THR A 182 20.31 4.59 1.04
C THR A 182 18.94 4.77 0.40
N TRP A 183 18.91 4.81 -0.93
CA TRP A 183 17.70 5.04 -1.72
C TRP A 183 17.29 3.83 -2.53
N ILE A 184 16.00 3.56 -2.62
CA ILE A 184 15.40 2.57 -3.52
C ILE A 184 14.17 3.17 -4.23
N GLY A 185 13.94 2.76 -5.48
CA GLY A 185 12.74 3.12 -6.22
C GLY A 185 11.51 2.34 -5.72
N CYS A 186 10.36 3.02 -5.64
CA CYS A 186 9.09 2.40 -5.29
C CYS A 186 8.73 1.29 -6.30
N ALA A 187 8.61 0.05 -5.83
CA ALA A 187 8.30 -1.11 -6.68
C ALA A 187 6.93 -0.98 -7.38
N GLY A 188 5.92 -0.44 -6.69
CA GLY A 188 4.61 -0.17 -7.30
C GLY A 188 4.68 0.88 -8.41
N HIS A 189 5.50 1.93 -8.23
CA HIS A 189 5.75 2.91 -9.29
C HIS A 189 6.50 2.29 -10.48
N ASN A 190 7.46 1.40 -10.19
CA ASN A 190 8.19 0.68 -11.25
C ASN A 190 7.25 -0.17 -12.10
N LEU A 191 6.30 -0.91 -11.49
CA LEU A 191 5.26 -1.64 -12.22
C LEU A 191 4.37 -0.71 -13.05
N ASN A 192 4.00 0.46 -12.50
CA ASN A 192 3.24 1.45 -13.27
C ASN A 192 4.01 1.94 -14.49
N LEU A 193 5.32 2.17 -14.38
CA LEU A 193 6.16 2.53 -15.52
C LEU A 193 6.23 1.42 -16.58
N VAL A 194 6.45 0.16 -16.15
CA VAL A 194 6.44 -1.01 -17.05
C VAL A 194 5.18 -1.02 -17.91
N LEU A 195 4.02 -0.94 -17.28
CA LEU A 195 2.73 -1.06 -17.94
C LEU A 195 2.36 0.19 -18.74
N SER A 196 2.65 1.37 -18.22
CA SER A 196 2.41 2.63 -18.93
C SER A 196 3.21 2.68 -20.25
N HIS A 197 4.49 2.28 -20.23
CA HIS A 197 5.32 2.26 -21.43
C HIS A 197 4.98 1.09 -22.36
N ALA A 198 4.54 -0.05 -21.83
CA ALA A 198 4.16 -1.18 -22.66
C ALA A 198 2.84 -0.95 -23.41
N LEU A 199 1.85 -0.29 -22.78
CA LEU A 199 0.50 -0.13 -23.31
C LEU A 199 0.26 1.18 -24.06
N GLN A 200 1.27 2.06 -24.16
CA GLN A 200 1.18 3.28 -24.95
C GLN A 200 1.85 3.08 -26.31
N PRO A 201 1.25 3.57 -27.40
CA PRO A 201 1.94 3.67 -28.69
C PRO A 201 3.16 4.56 -28.52
N SER A 202 4.37 4.10 -28.82
CA SER A 202 5.57 4.91 -28.79
C SER A 202 6.00 5.27 -30.21
N THR A 203 6.28 6.54 -30.41
CA THR A 203 6.89 7.06 -31.63
C THR A 203 8.42 6.95 -31.49
N GLY A 204 9.01 5.88 -32.00
CA GLY A 204 10.47 5.72 -32.02
C GLY A 204 11.01 4.41 -31.42
N ASP A 205 10.16 3.47 -31.04
CA ASP A 205 10.60 2.12 -30.72
C ASP A 205 11.00 1.38 -31.98
N ASP A 206 11.98 0.47 -31.82
CA ASP A 206 12.26 -0.56 -32.79
C ASP A 206 10.96 -1.26 -33.19
N PRO A 207 10.62 -1.40 -34.48
CA PRO A 207 9.40 -2.06 -34.94
C PRO A 207 9.17 -3.44 -34.32
N GLU A 208 10.23 -4.17 -34.02
CA GLU A 208 10.17 -5.48 -33.36
C GLU A 208 9.53 -5.44 -31.95
N TYR A 209 9.61 -4.26 -31.28
CA TYR A 209 9.07 -4.08 -29.92
C TYR A 209 7.95 -3.05 -29.86
N ALA A 210 7.33 -2.73 -30.98
CA ALA A 210 6.16 -1.87 -31.02
C ALA A 210 4.97 -2.55 -30.33
N LEU A 211 4.03 -1.77 -29.80
CA LEU A 211 2.75 -2.34 -29.33
C LEU A 211 2.02 -2.94 -30.54
N PRO A 212 1.66 -4.25 -30.51
CA PRO A 212 0.91 -4.88 -31.59
C PRO A 212 -0.32 -4.07 -31.97
N GLU A 213 -0.58 -3.92 -33.26
CA GLU A 213 -1.68 -3.10 -33.78
C GLU A 213 -3.04 -3.58 -33.30
N GLU A 214 -3.22 -4.88 -33.21
CA GLU A 214 -4.44 -5.51 -32.72
C GLU A 214 -4.72 -5.14 -31.25
N VAL A 215 -3.69 -5.12 -30.40
CA VAL A 215 -3.80 -4.72 -28.99
C VAL A 215 -4.07 -3.21 -28.88
N ALA A 216 -3.40 -2.39 -29.68
CA ALA A 216 -3.60 -0.94 -29.71
C ALA A 216 -5.04 -0.61 -30.16
N THR A 217 -5.52 -1.27 -31.21
CA THR A 217 -6.88 -1.16 -31.72
C THR A 217 -7.91 -1.62 -30.69
N LEU A 218 -7.71 -2.76 -30.03
CA LEU A 218 -8.56 -3.25 -28.96
C LEU A 218 -8.73 -2.20 -27.82
N ILE A 219 -7.61 -1.66 -27.33
CA ILE A 219 -7.64 -0.66 -26.26
C ILE A 219 -8.41 0.59 -26.71
N THR A 220 -8.20 1.03 -27.94
CA THR A 220 -8.88 2.20 -28.51
C THR A 220 -10.36 1.95 -28.69
N THR A 221 -10.76 0.81 -29.25
CA THR A 221 -12.14 0.38 -29.42
C THR A 221 -12.88 0.32 -28.07
N CYS A 222 -12.26 -0.27 -27.05
CA CYS A 222 -12.82 -0.30 -25.70
C CYS A 222 -12.98 1.10 -25.08
N LYS A 223 -12.02 2.02 -25.26
CA LYS A 223 -12.13 3.42 -24.80
C LYS A 223 -13.30 4.14 -25.47
N GLU A 224 -13.45 3.98 -26.78
CA GLU A 224 -14.55 4.60 -27.54
C GLU A 224 -15.90 4.00 -27.14
N LEU A 225 -15.97 2.66 -26.99
CA LEU A 225 -17.16 1.94 -26.58
C LEU A 225 -17.69 2.41 -25.22
N VAL A 226 -16.77 2.51 -24.23
CA VAL A 226 -17.12 3.02 -22.89
C VAL A 226 -17.58 4.47 -22.95
N THR A 227 -16.86 5.31 -23.72
CA THR A 227 -17.20 6.73 -23.86
C THR A 227 -18.58 6.90 -24.51
N LEU A 228 -18.86 6.15 -25.58
CA LEU A 228 -20.14 6.17 -26.27
C LEU A 228 -21.28 5.69 -25.36
N SER A 229 -21.08 4.57 -24.67
CA SER A 229 -22.08 3.99 -23.77
C SER A 229 -22.48 4.94 -22.62
N LYS A 230 -21.50 5.71 -22.11
CA LYS A 230 -21.77 6.74 -21.10
C LYS A 230 -22.57 7.92 -21.66
N ARG A 231 -22.20 8.42 -22.85
CA ARG A 231 -22.88 9.56 -23.50
C ARG A 231 -24.30 9.23 -23.96
N SER A 232 -24.55 7.97 -24.33
CA SER A 232 -25.85 7.49 -24.85
C SER A 232 -26.75 6.89 -23.79
N ASN A 233 -26.44 7.03 -22.50
CA ASN A 233 -27.15 6.41 -21.38
C ASN A 233 -27.26 4.87 -21.46
N ILE A 234 -26.45 4.21 -22.29
CA ILE A 234 -26.44 2.74 -22.45
C ILE A 234 -26.01 2.09 -21.13
N ASN A 235 -25.09 2.73 -20.38
CA ASN A 235 -24.69 2.25 -19.06
C ASN A 235 -25.85 1.99 -18.09
N ASN A 236 -26.97 2.72 -18.21
CA ASN A 236 -28.13 2.53 -17.38
C ASN A 236 -28.95 1.30 -17.75
N LYS A 237 -28.67 0.69 -18.91
CA LYS A 237 -29.30 -0.55 -19.41
C LYS A 237 -28.46 -1.80 -19.10
N LEU A 238 -27.29 -1.64 -18.44
CA LEU A 238 -26.36 -2.70 -18.07
C LEU A 238 -26.50 -3.01 -16.58
N ASP A 239 -26.32 -4.27 -16.21
CA ASP A 239 -26.29 -4.72 -14.79
C ASP A 239 -25.13 -4.07 -14.01
N SER A 240 -24.03 -3.81 -14.70
CA SER A 240 -22.89 -3.10 -14.13
C SER A 240 -22.39 -2.01 -15.09
N THR A 241 -22.03 -0.83 -14.52
CA THR A 241 -21.54 0.28 -15.32
C THR A 241 -20.14 0.01 -15.87
N LEU A 242 -19.93 0.33 -17.15
CA LEU A 242 -18.61 0.29 -17.77
C LEU A 242 -17.65 1.29 -17.10
N LYS A 243 -16.42 0.87 -16.88
CA LYS A 243 -15.40 1.69 -16.21
C LYS A 243 -14.57 2.44 -17.25
N GLN A 244 -14.38 3.74 -17.01
CA GLN A 244 -13.58 4.59 -17.89
C GLN A 244 -12.09 4.41 -17.59
N CYS A 245 -11.27 4.34 -18.64
CA CYS A 245 -9.83 4.41 -18.50
C CYS A 245 -9.40 5.83 -18.10
N VAL A 246 -8.48 5.93 -17.13
CA VAL A 246 -7.83 7.17 -16.67
C VAL A 246 -6.36 7.12 -17.07
N SER A 247 -5.88 8.11 -17.79
CA SER A 247 -4.55 8.09 -18.41
C SER A 247 -3.36 7.98 -17.44
N THR A 248 -3.57 8.37 -16.18
CA THR A 248 -2.50 8.41 -15.17
C THR A 248 -2.29 7.09 -14.42
N ARG A 249 -3.18 6.09 -14.60
CA ARG A 249 -3.12 4.82 -13.86
C ARG A 249 -3.39 3.66 -14.79
N TRP A 250 -2.39 2.79 -14.98
CA TRP A 250 -2.50 1.62 -15.85
C TRP A 250 -3.61 0.64 -15.45
N ASN A 251 -3.86 0.45 -14.14
CA ASN A 251 -4.92 -0.44 -13.63
C ASN A 251 -6.30 -0.07 -14.18
N SER A 252 -6.47 1.21 -14.58
CA SER A 252 -7.72 1.65 -15.17
C SER A 252 -7.94 1.05 -16.57
N ILE A 253 -6.88 0.69 -17.31
CA ILE A 253 -6.97 -0.02 -18.60
C ILE A 253 -7.52 -1.42 -18.34
N LEU A 254 -6.91 -2.20 -17.44
CA LEU A 254 -7.39 -3.53 -17.08
C LEU A 254 -8.83 -3.50 -16.56
N THR A 255 -9.13 -2.55 -15.68
CA THR A 255 -10.50 -2.36 -15.15
C THR A 255 -11.50 -2.06 -16.26
N MET A 256 -11.12 -1.25 -17.24
CA MET A 256 -11.93 -0.94 -18.41
C MET A 256 -12.17 -2.20 -19.25
N LEU A 257 -11.10 -2.90 -19.65
CA LEU A 257 -11.18 -4.13 -20.46
C LEU A 257 -12.05 -5.19 -19.78
N THR A 258 -11.81 -5.44 -18.49
CA THR A 258 -12.62 -6.40 -17.71
C THR A 258 -14.08 -5.98 -17.62
N SER A 259 -14.40 -4.66 -17.51
CA SER A 259 -15.79 -4.20 -17.50
C SER A 259 -16.48 -4.38 -18.84
N VAL A 260 -15.76 -4.21 -19.94
CA VAL A 260 -16.27 -4.45 -21.31
C VAL A 260 -16.50 -5.95 -21.51
N ASP A 261 -15.53 -6.79 -21.14
CA ASP A 261 -15.64 -8.26 -21.27
C ASP A 261 -16.87 -8.80 -20.51
N LYS A 262 -17.05 -8.39 -19.25
CA LYS A 262 -18.23 -8.80 -18.44
C LYS A 262 -19.55 -8.33 -19.02
N SER A 263 -19.58 -7.19 -19.70
CA SER A 263 -20.83 -6.59 -20.21
C SER A 263 -21.05 -6.82 -21.71
N LYS A 264 -20.13 -7.49 -22.42
CA LYS A 264 -20.19 -7.63 -23.89
C LYS A 264 -21.46 -8.27 -24.42
N ALA A 265 -21.97 -9.28 -23.72
CA ALA A 265 -23.22 -9.94 -24.10
C ALA A 265 -24.43 -8.99 -23.99
N GLN A 266 -24.50 -8.21 -22.90
CA GLN A 266 -25.58 -7.23 -22.70
C GLN A 266 -25.43 -6.05 -23.68
N LEU A 267 -24.21 -5.58 -23.95
CA LEU A 267 -23.95 -4.55 -24.97
C LEU A 267 -24.45 -5.00 -26.35
N ARG A 268 -24.21 -6.26 -26.74
CA ARG A 268 -24.74 -6.83 -27.98
C ARG A 268 -26.26 -6.93 -27.96
N ALA A 269 -26.87 -7.30 -26.85
CA ALA A 269 -28.33 -7.37 -26.73
C ALA A 269 -28.99 -5.97 -26.86
N VAL A 270 -28.38 -4.94 -26.27
CA VAL A 270 -28.89 -3.56 -26.36
C VAL A 270 -28.89 -3.02 -27.80
N THR A 271 -28.06 -3.56 -28.71
CA THR A 271 -28.06 -3.14 -30.13
C THR A 271 -29.33 -3.49 -30.90
N ALA A 272 -30.20 -4.34 -30.36
CA ALA A 272 -31.51 -4.62 -30.93
C ALA A 272 -32.49 -3.41 -30.85
N ASP A 273 -32.20 -2.44 -29.96
CA ASP A 273 -32.95 -1.19 -29.84
C ASP A 273 -32.59 -0.23 -30.99
N PRO A 274 -33.56 0.17 -31.87
CA PRO A 274 -33.29 1.06 -33.00
C PRO A 274 -32.76 2.46 -32.61
N GLN A 275 -32.95 2.85 -31.35
CA GLN A 275 -32.48 4.16 -30.83
C GLN A 275 -30.98 4.16 -30.47
N VAL A 276 -30.35 3.02 -30.50
CA VAL A 276 -28.91 2.91 -30.16
C VAL A 276 -28.06 3.42 -31.32
N PRO A 277 -27.01 4.21 -31.05
CA PRO A 277 -26.15 4.74 -32.10
C PRO A 277 -25.54 3.63 -32.96
N LYS A 278 -25.61 3.75 -34.29
CA LYS A 278 -25.00 2.79 -35.24
C LYS A 278 -23.49 2.59 -34.99
N LYS A 279 -22.82 3.61 -34.42
CA LYS A 279 -21.41 3.52 -34.02
C LYS A 279 -21.17 2.39 -32.99
N LEU A 280 -22.17 2.08 -32.12
CA LEU A 280 -22.03 1.00 -31.15
C LEU A 280 -21.93 -0.37 -31.86
N LEU A 281 -22.78 -0.61 -32.86
CA LEU A 281 -22.73 -1.84 -33.65
C LEU A 281 -21.35 -2.06 -34.31
N ARG A 282 -20.81 -0.97 -34.88
CA ARG A 282 -19.47 -1.03 -35.49
C ARG A 282 -18.41 -1.37 -34.43
N LEU A 283 -18.36 -0.64 -33.30
CA LEU A 283 -17.36 -0.88 -32.24
C LEU A 283 -17.47 -2.30 -31.67
N LEU A 284 -18.68 -2.86 -31.56
CA LEU A 284 -18.87 -4.24 -31.10
C LEU A 284 -18.50 -5.27 -32.19
N GLY A 285 -18.60 -4.90 -33.47
CA GLY A 285 -18.09 -5.72 -34.57
C GLY A 285 -16.56 -5.74 -34.64
N ASP A 286 -15.94 -4.63 -34.30
CA ASP A 286 -14.46 -4.49 -34.26
C ASP A 286 -13.86 -5.06 -32.95
N LEU A 287 -14.67 -5.56 -32.01
CA LEU A 287 -14.24 -6.13 -30.73
C LEU A 287 -13.93 -7.63 -30.89
N HIS A 288 -12.66 -7.99 -30.87
CA HIS A 288 -12.18 -9.37 -30.89
C HIS A 288 -12.20 -9.97 -29.48
N ASP A 289 -13.15 -10.84 -29.19
CA ASP A 289 -13.38 -11.42 -27.85
C ASP A 289 -12.19 -12.22 -27.34
N ASP A 290 -11.51 -12.97 -28.23
CA ASP A 290 -10.37 -13.81 -27.86
C ASP A 290 -9.17 -12.95 -27.46
N ILE A 291 -8.81 -11.94 -28.28
CA ILE A 291 -7.72 -11.00 -27.97
C ILE A 291 -8.05 -10.22 -26.68
N LEU A 292 -9.32 -9.85 -26.46
CA LEU A 292 -9.74 -9.17 -25.22
C LEU A 292 -9.50 -10.05 -23.99
N ALA A 293 -9.89 -11.32 -24.05
CA ALA A 293 -9.70 -12.27 -22.96
C ALA A 293 -8.21 -12.51 -22.67
N ASP A 294 -7.40 -12.68 -23.71
CA ASP A 294 -5.98 -12.95 -23.61
C ASP A 294 -5.20 -11.73 -23.05
N VAL A 295 -5.51 -10.52 -23.51
CA VAL A 295 -4.92 -9.29 -22.98
C VAL A 295 -5.28 -9.11 -21.50
N ILE A 296 -6.50 -9.41 -21.09
CA ILE A 296 -6.91 -9.39 -19.68
C ILE A 296 -6.08 -10.43 -18.90
N ALA A 297 -5.92 -11.65 -19.42
CA ALA A 297 -5.13 -12.70 -18.79
C ALA A 297 -3.66 -12.29 -18.62
N VAL A 298 -3.04 -11.67 -19.64
CA VAL A 298 -1.66 -11.16 -19.58
C VAL A 298 -1.50 -10.06 -18.53
N LEU A 299 -2.47 -9.16 -18.38
CA LEU A 299 -2.38 -8.01 -17.47
C LEU A 299 -2.77 -8.33 -16.02
N THR A 300 -3.57 -9.37 -15.78
CA THR A 300 -4.09 -9.72 -14.44
C THR A 300 -2.99 -9.98 -13.39
N PRO A 301 -1.89 -10.71 -13.68
CA PRO A 301 -0.79 -10.91 -12.72
C PRO A 301 -0.11 -9.61 -12.30
N PHE A 302 -0.06 -8.60 -13.14
CA PHE A 302 0.48 -7.27 -12.79
C PHE A 302 -0.41 -6.52 -11.79
N ASP A 303 -1.74 -6.67 -11.90
CA ASP A 303 -2.68 -6.12 -10.93
C ASP A 303 -2.53 -6.82 -9.57
N THR A 304 -2.41 -8.14 -9.58
CA THR A 304 -2.11 -8.93 -8.37
C THR A 304 -0.77 -8.53 -7.75
N ALA A 305 0.29 -8.41 -8.55
CA ALA A 305 1.59 -7.95 -8.11
C ALA A 305 1.53 -6.55 -7.48
N THR A 306 0.79 -5.62 -8.11
CA THR A 306 0.60 -4.26 -7.57
C THR A 306 -0.10 -4.31 -6.20
N LYS A 307 -1.14 -5.12 -6.05
CA LYS A 307 -1.87 -5.28 -4.77
C LYS A 307 -0.99 -5.87 -3.69
N VAL A 308 -0.22 -6.91 -4.00
CA VAL A 308 0.71 -7.56 -3.07
C VAL A 308 1.79 -6.59 -2.59
N LEU A 309 2.41 -5.84 -3.51
CA LEU A 309 3.47 -4.88 -3.17
C LEU A 309 2.95 -3.61 -2.49
N SER A 310 1.65 -3.33 -2.55
CA SER A 310 1.00 -2.17 -1.93
C SER A 310 0.34 -2.50 -0.59
N ALA A 311 0.60 -3.67 0.00
CA ALA A 311 0.03 -4.03 1.31
C ALA A 311 0.57 -3.10 2.41
N GLU A 312 -0.34 -2.54 3.23
CA GLU A 312 0.00 -1.54 4.26
C GLU A 312 0.30 -2.16 5.64
N LYS A 313 -0.20 -3.37 5.89
CA LYS A 313 -0.15 -4.00 7.22
C LYS A 313 1.02 -4.96 7.43
N SER A 314 1.76 -5.26 6.39
CA SER A 314 2.89 -6.20 6.42
C SER A 314 4.05 -5.69 5.56
N PRO A 315 5.29 -6.05 5.88
CA PRO A 315 6.44 -5.75 5.03
C PRO A 315 6.25 -6.36 3.64
N THR A 316 6.63 -5.64 2.60
CA THR A 316 6.50 -6.09 1.20
C THR A 316 7.82 -6.13 0.44
N ILE A 317 8.89 -5.55 1.00
CA ILE A 317 10.20 -5.47 0.35
C ILE A 317 10.77 -6.85 -0.02
N GLN A 318 10.56 -7.87 0.81
CA GLN A 318 11.00 -9.24 0.56
C GLN A 318 10.26 -9.89 -0.62
N LEU A 319 9.11 -9.36 -1.01
CA LEU A 319 8.28 -9.88 -2.11
C LEU A 319 8.64 -9.26 -3.47
N VAL A 320 9.52 -8.26 -3.52
CA VAL A 320 9.90 -7.58 -4.78
C VAL A 320 10.61 -8.53 -5.74
N LEU A 321 11.61 -9.27 -5.28
CA LEU A 321 12.34 -10.25 -6.10
C LEU A 321 11.44 -11.43 -6.54
N PRO A 322 10.68 -12.10 -5.66
CA PRO A 322 9.73 -13.13 -6.07
C PRO A 322 8.71 -12.64 -7.11
N THR A 323 8.21 -11.41 -6.94
CA THR A 323 7.27 -10.79 -7.89
C THR A 323 7.91 -10.65 -9.28
N LEU A 324 9.17 -10.18 -9.36
CA LEU A 324 9.88 -10.12 -10.64
C LEU A 324 9.98 -11.50 -11.29
N CYS A 325 10.37 -12.52 -10.53
CA CYS A 325 10.52 -13.89 -11.05
C CYS A 325 9.19 -14.44 -11.58
N GLN A 326 8.09 -14.22 -10.86
CA GLN A 326 6.76 -14.65 -11.30
C GLN A 326 6.30 -13.92 -12.57
N LEU A 327 6.49 -12.61 -12.63
CA LEU A 327 6.13 -11.85 -13.83
C LEU A 327 6.98 -12.25 -15.04
N ARG A 328 8.30 -12.51 -14.87
CA ARG A 328 9.15 -13.05 -15.93
C ARG A 328 8.64 -14.40 -16.44
N HIS A 329 8.31 -15.30 -15.54
CA HIS A 329 7.76 -16.61 -15.90
C HIS A 329 6.43 -16.48 -16.66
N HIS A 330 5.52 -15.64 -16.17
CA HIS A 330 4.24 -15.38 -16.82
C HIS A 330 4.37 -14.79 -18.23
N LEU A 331 5.39 -13.96 -18.46
CA LEU A 331 5.66 -13.32 -19.76
C LEU A 331 6.40 -14.24 -20.75
N THR A 332 6.80 -15.46 -20.35
CA THR A 332 7.36 -16.42 -21.28
C THR A 332 6.28 -16.81 -22.30
N SER A 333 6.57 -16.59 -23.59
CA SER A 333 5.67 -16.95 -24.66
C SER A 333 5.59 -18.47 -24.82
N VAL A 334 4.41 -18.95 -25.14
CA VAL A 334 4.13 -20.38 -25.41
C VAL A 334 3.62 -20.52 -26.84
N ASP A 335 3.75 -21.72 -27.42
CA ASP A 335 3.39 -21.99 -28.81
C ASP A 335 1.91 -21.74 -29.13
N SER A 336 1.05 -21.71 -28.12
CA SER A 336 -0.38 -21.42 -28.24
C SER A 336 -0.73 -19.93 -28.18
N ASP A 337 0.24 -19.03 -27.91
CA ASP A 337 -0.04 -17.60 -27.88
C ASP A 337 -0.35 -17.08 -29.30
N ASP A 338 -1.40 -16.27 -29.42
CA ASP A 338 -1.61 -15.47 -30.62
C ASP A 338 -0.45 -14.51 -30.85
N THR A 339 -0.15 -14.18 -32.11
CA THR A 339 0.97 -13.28 -32.47
C THR A 339 0.91 -11.95 -31.76
N ALA A 340 -0.28 -11.36 -31.60
CA ALA A 340 -0.46 -10.09 -30.91
C ALA A 340 -0.19 -10.23 -29.39
N VAL A 341 -0.59 -11.35 -28.81
CA VAL A 341 -0.37 -11.69 -27.39
C VAL A 341 1.12 -11.94 -27.14
N ALA A 342 1.79 -12.70 -27.99
CA ALA A 342 3.23 -12.95 -27.92
C ALA A 342 4.02 -11.63 -28.03
N GLY A 343 3.66 -10.75 -28.95
CA GLY A 343 4.25 -9.42 -29.08
C GLY A 343 4.03 -8.53 -27.85
N LEU A 344 2.83 -8.58 -27.23
CA LEU A 344 2.56 -7.87 -25.99
C LEU A 344 3.40 -8.41 -24.82
N LYS A 345 3.52 -9.73 -24.66
CA LYS A 345 4.38 -10.37 -23.65
C LYS A 345 5.86 -9.97 -23.82
N GLN A 346 6.37 -9.99 -25.05
CA GLN A 346 7.73 -9.58 -25.36
C GLN A 346 7.98 -8.11 -25.00
N ARG A 347 7.05 -7.22 -25.38
CA ARG A 347 7.12 -5.80 -25.01
C ARG A 347 7.08 -5.58 -23.50
N LEU A 348 6.18 -6.23 -22.80
CA LEU A 348 6.09 -6.17 -21.34
C LEU A 348 7.38 -6.67 -20.67
N SER A 349 7.96 -7.78 -21.17
CA SER A 349 9.21 -8.33 -20.66
C SER A 349 10.36 -7.32 -20.80
N ARG A 350 10.49 -6.67 -21.96
CA ARG A 350 11.51 -5.62 -22.17
C ARG A 350 11.33 -4.44 -21.19
N GLN A 351 10.10 -3.97 -21.00
CA GLN A 351 9.84 -2.87 -20.06
C GLN A 351 10.08 -3.31 -18.62
N LEU A 352 9.78 -4.58 -18.28
CA LEU A 352 10.02 -5.14 -16.96
C LEU A 352 11.53 -5.11 -16.63
N GLU A 353 12.39 -5.56 -17.54
CA GLU A 353 13.85 -5.51 -17.37
C GLU A 353 14.37 -4.06 -17.25
N LYS A 354 13.77 -3.11 -17.95
CA LYS A 354 14.19 -1.71 -17.94
C LYS A 354 13.82 -0.97 -16.66
N TYR A 355 12.62 -1.21 -16.12
CA TYR A 355 12.06 -0.38 -15.04
C TYR A 355 11.97 -1.10 -13.69
N PHE A 356 11.90 -2.43 -13.67
CA PHE A 356 11.77 -3.18 -12.42
C PHE A 356 13.14 -3.71 -11.93
N VAL A 357 13.99 -2.78 -11.49
CA VAL A 357 15.38 -3.06 -11.11
C VAL A 357 15.45 -3.58 -9.68
N ILE A 358 16.18 -4.68 -9.46
CA ILE A 358 16.44 -5.26 -8.14
C ILE A 358 17.70 -4.64 -7.54
N ALA A 359 17.57 -4.06 -6.35
CA ALA A 359 18.69 -3.60 -5.53
C ALA A 359 19.12 -4.70 -4.54
N PRO A 360 20.39 -4.69 -4.05
CA PRO A 360 20.86 -5.66 -3.05
C PRO A 360 19.99 -5.77 -1.80
N VAL A 361 19.36 -4.67 -1.38
CA VAL A 361 18.43 -4.65 -0.23
C VAL A 361 17.17 -5.50 -0.47
N HIS A 362 16.66 -5.61 -1.70
CA HIS A 362 15.53 -6.49 -2.02
C HIS A 362 15.94 -7.96 -1.84
N VAL A 363 17.14 -8.32 -2.30
CA VAL A 363 17.68 -9.68 -2.13
C VAL A 363 17.92 -9.98 -0.65
N ALA A 364 18.52 -9.04 0.08
CA ALA A 364 18.73 -9.13 1.52
C ALA A 364 17.40 -9.38 2.26
N ALA A 365 16.37 -8.63 1.92
CA ALA A 365 15.03 -8.81 2.51
C ALA A 365 14.41 -10.17 2.13
N THR A 366 14.57 -10.63 0.88
CA THR A 366 14.12 -11.96 0.46
C THR A 366 14.83 -13.07 1.23
N LEU A 367 16.14 -12.94 1.51
CA LEU A 367 16.90 -13.88 2.32
C LEU A 367 16.45 -13.89 3.80
N LEU A 368 15.91 -12.78 4.31
CA LEU A 368 15.34 -12.70 5.66
C LEU A 368 13.92 -13.28 5.76
N ASP A 369 13.29 -13.64 4.65
CA ASP A 369 12.03 -14.36 4.68
C ASP A 369 12.32 -15.88 4.66
N PRO A 370 12.01 -16.61 5.75
CA PRO A 370 12.32 -18.03 5.86
C PRO A 370 11.61 -18.89 4.82
N ARG A 371 10.52 -18.41 4.23
CA ARG A 371 9.79 -19.09 3.16
C ARG A 371 10.50 -19.02 1.81
N LEU A 372 11.35 -18.00 1.63
CA LEU A 372 11.95 -17.62 0.33
C LEU A 372 13.46 -17.87 0.26
N LYS A 373 14.17 -17.85 1.40
CA LYS A 373 15.64 -17.92 1.45
C LYS A 373 16.27 -19.15 0.76
N ASP A 374 15.56 -20.28 0.78
CA ASP A 374 16.03 -21.55 0.23
C ASP A 374 15.54 -21.84 -1.20
N LYS A 375 14.84 -20.86 -1.83
CA LYS A 375 14.31 -21.03 -3.17
C LYS A 375 15.36 -20.73 -4.25
N HIS A 376 16.11 -21.75 -4.65
CA HIS A 376 17.15 -21.63 -5.69
C HIS A 376 16.62 -21.08 -7.03
N SER A 377 15.33 -21.24 -7.31
CA SER A 377 14.71 -20.69 -8.53
C SER A 377 14.57 -19.16 -8.53
N LEU A 378 14.67 -18.50 -7.36
CA LEU A 378 14.49 -17.05 -7.22
C LEU A 378 15.75 -16.26 -7.54
N MET A 379 16.93 -16.80 -7.25
CA MET A 379 18.18 -16.06 -7.37
C MET A 379 19.35 -16.95 -7.72
N SER A 380 20.27 -16.43 -8.56
CA SER A 380 21.56 -17.05 -8.80
C SER A 380 22.47 -16.91 -7.57
N ASP A 381 23.53 -17.76 -7.47
CA ASP A 381 24.49 -17.68 -6.37
C ASP A 381 25.13 -16.30 -6.27
N ALA A 382 25.49 -15.66 -7.41
CA ALA A 382 26.04 -14.32 -7.44
C ALA A 382 25.07 -13.26 -6.89
N LEU A 383 23.78 -13.38 -7.15
CA LEU A 383 22.75 -12.47 -6.61
C LEU A 383 22.55 -12.72 -5.10
N LYS A 384 22.59 -13.98 -4.68
CA LYS A 384 22.53 -14.38 -3.26
C LYS A 384 23.70 -13.79 -2.47
N ASP A 385 24.93 -13.89 -3.00
CA ASP A 385 26.13 -13.32 -2.39
C ASP A 385 26.03 -11.80 -2.22
N GLN A 386 25.48 -11.09 -3.20
CA GLN A 386 25.20 -9.64 -3.09
C GLN A 386 24.20 -9.34 -1.95
N GLY A 387 23.16 -10.14 -1.78
CA GLY A 387 22.22 -10.01 -0.68
C GLY A 387 22.84 -10.28 0.68
N ILE A 388 23.70 -11.31 0.79
CA ILE A 388 24.42 -11.64 2.02
C ILE A 388 25.38 -10.51 2.40
N GLU A 389 26.11 -9.98 1.42
CA GLU A 389 27.01 -8.85 1.64
C GLU A 389 26.25 -7.59 2.10
N ALA A 390 25.11 -7.30 1.51
CA ALA A 390 24.24 -6.21 1.95
C ALA A 390 23.77 -6.41 3.40
N LEU A 391 23.41 -7.62 3.80
CA LEU A 391 23.05 -7.94 5.19
C LEU A 391 24.24 -7.73 6.14
N ARG A 392 25.44 -8.17 5.80
CA ARG A 392 26.65 -7.94 6.61
C ARG A 392 26.92 -6.47 6.82
N GLN A 393 26.86 -5.66 5.77
CA GLN A 393 27.07 -4.22 5.83
C GLN A 393 26.02 -3.53 6.73
N MET A 394 24.75 -3.96 6.67
CA MET A 394 23.70 -3.45 7.56
C MET A 394 23.96 -3.80 9.02
N VAL A 395 24.47 -4.99 9.33
CA VAL A 395 24.81 -5.42 10.69
C VAL A 395 26.03 -4.65 11.21
N GLU A 396 27.09 -4.51 10.41
CA GLU A 396 28.31 -3.79 10.79
C GLU A 396 28.08 -2.28 11.02
N SER A 397 27.25 -1.65 10.19
CA SER A 397 26.90 -0.23 10.36
C SER A 397 26.20 0.04 11.69
N ARG A 398 25.42 -0.95 12.19
CA ARG A 398 24.76 -0.86 13.51
C ARG A 398 25.74 -0.98 14.68
N SER A 399 26.71 -1.86 14.60
CA SER A 399 27.71 -2.07 15.66
C SER A 399 28.50 -0.79 15.94
N ARG A 400 28.74 0.05 14.92
CA ARG A 400 29.44 1.32 15.05
C ARG A 400 28.60 2.46 15.66
N THR A 401 27.27 2.37 15.62
CA THR A 401 26.36 3.41 16.18
C THR A 401 26.05 3.18 17.67
N THR A 402 26.19 1.97 18.17
CA THR A 402 25.93 1.63 19.59
C THR A 402 27.04 2.06 20.54
N ASP A 403 28.25 2.43 20.08
CA ASP A 403 29.38 2.85 20.90
C ASP A 403 29.38 4.36 21.29
N ARG A 404 28.31 5.11 21.08
CA ARG A 404 28.17 6.49 21.56
C ARG A 404 27.54 6.52 22.95
N PRO A 405 28.18 7.12 23.96
CA PRO A 405 27.65 7.19 25.32
C PRO A 405 26.43 8.10 25.38
N THR A 406 25.31 7.55 25.86
CA THR A 406 24.10 8.30 26.18
C THR A 406 24.14 8.81 27.60
N ASN A 407 23.94 10.10 27.78
CA ASN A 407 23.74 10.74 29.07
C ASN A 407 22.38 10.32 29.67
N GLU A 408 22.40 9.93 30.92
CA GLU A 408 21.22 9.56 31.72
C GLU A 408 20.42 10.79 32.13
N GLN A 409 19.08 10.65 32.13
CA GLN A 409 18.24 11.09 33.29
C GLN A 409 16.77 10.71 33.15
N SER A 410 16.34 9.98 34.13
CA SER A 410 15.20 10.07 35.09
C SER A 410 13.86 9.44 34.72
N ASP A 411 13.44 8.61 35.68
CA ASP A 411 12.20 7.87 35.87
C ASP A 411 10.90 8.67 35.83
N SER A 412 9.85 8.05 35.30
CA SER A 412 8.52 8.11 35.91
C SER A 412 7.61 6.96 35.41
N GLU A 413 7.04 6.24 36.38
CA GLU A 413 6.08 5.13 36.24
C GLU A 413 4.73 5.58 35.68
N GLN A 414 4.09 4.77 34.84
CA GLN A 414 2.66 4.85 34.56
C GLN A 414 2.01 3.46 34.39
N PRO A 415 0.73 3.31 34.77
CA PRO A 415 0.04 2.02 34.89
C PRO A 415 -0.59 1.53 33.57
N PRO A 416 -1.01 0.22 33.49
CA PRO A 416 -1.37 -0.46 32.25
C PRO A 416 -2.79 -0.12 31.77
N ARG A 417 -2.95 0.12 30.47
CA ARG A 417 -4.26 0.28 29.81
C ARG A 417 -4.66 -0.95 29.00
N LYS A 418 -5.94 -1.27 29.11
CA LYS A 418 -6.62 -2.43 28.51
C LYS A 418 -6.72 -2.35 26.99
N ARG A 419 -6.52 -3.49 26.34
CA ARG A 419 -6.67 -3.72 24.89
C ARG A 419 -8.12 -3.62 24.44
N ALA A 420 -8.35 -2.96 23.32
CA ALA A 420 -9.58 -3.07 22.54
C ALA A 420 -9.32 -3.92 21.29
N HIS A 421 -10.16 -4.94 21.09
CA HIS A 421 -10.22 -5.77 19.90
C HIS A 421 -10.66 -4.93 18.69
N LEU A 422 -9.99 -5.09 17.56
CA LEU A 422 -10.44 -4.63 16.25
C LEU A 422 -10.39 -5.80 15.27
N ASP A 423 -11.49 -5.94 14.53
CA ASP A 423 -11.81 -7.00 13.57
C ASP A 423 -10.72 -7.25 12.51
N GLU A 424 -10.46 -8.52 12.28
CA GLU A 424 -9.61 -9.07 11.24
C GLU A 424 -10.35 -9.06 9.88
N GLY A 425 -9.89 -8.20 8.97
CA GLY A 425 -10.27 -8.24 7.55
C GLY A 425 -9.22 -9.00 6.75
N THR A 426 -9.62 -10.08 6.14
CA THR A 426 -8.90 -11.03 5.30
C THR A 426 -8.04 -10.37 4.20
N SER A 427 -6.72 -10.30 4.42
CA SER A 427 -5.71 -9.89 3.44
C SER A 427 -4.70 -11.01 3.10
N SER A 428 -4.83 -12.21 3.71
CA SER A 428 -3.85 -13.30 3.58
C SER A 428 -3.99 -14.16 2.32
N ASP A 429 -5.19 -14.23 1.71
CA ASP A 429 -5.46 -15.22 0.65
C ASP A 429 -4.89 -14.84 -0.73
N ILE A 430 -4.82 -13.55 -1.06
CA ILE A 430 -4.41 -13.12 -2.41
C ILE A 430 -2.91 -13.32 -2.65
N SER A 431 -2.07 -13.14 -1.62
CA SER A 431 -0.61 -13.29 -1.75
C SER A 431 -0.18 -14.75 -1.84
N HIS A 432 -0.90 -15.67 -1.20
CA HIS A 432 -0.56 -17.10 -1.19
C HIS A 432 -0.76 -17.73 -2.56
N ASP A 433 -1.87 -17.46 -3.25
CA ASP A 433 -2.16 -18.01 -4.56
C ASP A 433 -1.18 -17.51 -5.64
N PHE A 434 -0.76 -16.24 -5.59
CA PHE A 434 0.17 -15.68 -6.56
C PHE A 434 1.55 -16.35 -6.51
N PHE A 435 1.99 -16.82 -5.33
CA PHE A 435 3.31 -17.44 -5.14
C PHE A 435 3.25 -18.97 -4.96
N GLN A 436 2.13 -19.63 -5.21
CA GLN A 436 1.90 -21.05 -4.92
C GLN A 436 2.97 -21.98 -5.52
N ASP A 437 3.45 -21.70 -6.73
CA ASP A 437 4.48 -22.50 -7.39
C ASP A 437 5.88 -22.33 -6.77
N LEU A 438 6.12 -21.24 -6.03
CA LEU A 438 7.40 -20.97 -5.37
C LEU A 438 7.56 -21.68 -4.02
N PHE A 439 6.48 -22.14 -3.39
CA PHE A 439 6.52 -22.70 -2.03
C PHE A 439 6.68 -24.22 -1.95
N LYS A 440 7.07 -24.91 -3.03
CA LYS A 440 7.33 -26.37 -3.03
C LYS A 440 8.74 -26.70 -2.53
N ALA A 441 8.89 -27.77 -1.72
CA ALA A 441 9.98 -28.06 -0.75
C ALA A 441 11.43 -28.29 -1.24
N PRO A 442 12.47 -28.17 -0.36
CA PRO A 442 13.92 -28.21 -0.65
C PRO A 442 14.74 -29.32 0.02
N ALA A 443 16.07 -29.39 -0.23
CA ALA A 443 17.07 -30.35 0.25
C ALA A 443 18.17 -29.71 1.16
N PRO A 444 18.92 -30.45 2.01
CA PRO A 444 19.71 -29.93 3.17
C PRO A 444 21.20 -29.66 2.95
N SER A 445 21.84 -28.84 3.82
CA SER A 445 23.30 -28.63 3.94
C SER A 445 23.84 -27.99 5.24
N CYS A 446 25.14 -27.77 5.39
CA CYS A 446 26.12 -27.81 6.49
C CYS A 446 26.34 -26.50 7.31
N VAL A 447 27.00 -26.58 8.48
CA VAL A 447 27.06 -25.64 9.64
C VAL A 447 28.27 -24.69 9.66
N THR A 448 28.08 -23.44 10.14
CA THR A 448 29.11 -22.46 10.51
C THR A 448 28.68 -21.52 11.65
N THR A 449 29.67 -20.90 12.35
CA THR A 449 29.58 -20.25 13.68
C THR A 449 29.05 -18.82 13.73
N ASP A 450 28.61 -18.21 12.62
CA ASP A 450 28.02 -16.89 12.57
C ASP A 450 26.47 -17.01 12.62
N GLN A 451 25.81 -16.18 13.40
CA GLN A 451 24.33 -16.20 13.54
C GLN A 451 23.60 -16.01 12.20
N LEU A 452 24.10 -15.13 11.34
CA LEU A 452 23.56 -14.94 9.99
C LEU A 452 23.78 -16.20 9.15
N GLN A 453 24.98 -16.77 9.21
CA GLN A 453 25.34 -18.00 8.52
C GLN A 453 24.51 -19.18 9.07
N THR A 454 24.31 -19.25 10.38
CA THR A 454 23.46 -20.26 11.04
C THR A 454 22.01 -20.15 10.55
N TYR A 455 21.45 -18.94 10.50
CA TYR A 455 20.12 -18.72 9.96
C TYR A 455 20.00 -19.11 8.49
N LEU A 456 20.97 -18.72 7.66
CA LEU A 456 20.98 -19.02 6.23
C LEU A 456 21.13 -20.52 5.92
N SER A 457 21.82 -21.26 6.79
CA SER A 457 22.02 -22.72 6.64
C SER A 457 20.88 -23.57 7.20
N THR A 458 20.00 -23.01 8.02
CA THR A 458 18.84 -23.73 8.59
C THR A 458 17.74 -23.84 7.54
N THR A 459 17.37 -25.08 7.16
CA THR A 459 16.33 -25.36 6.16
C THR A 459 15.03 -25.86 6.79
N GLY A 460 13.90 -25.71 6.11
CA GLY A 460 12.63 -26.34 6.47
C GLY A 460 11.86 -25.70 7.63
N GLU A 461 12.15 -24.47 8.01
CA GLU A 461 11.39 -23.77 9.05
C GLU A 461 9.99 -23.35 8.56
N VAL A 462 8.97 -23.75 9.31
CA VAL A 462 7.57 -23.41 9.01
C VAL A 462 7.23 -22.05 9.64
N VAL A 463 6.72 -21.15 8.81
CA VAL A 463 6.16 -19.88 9.27
C VAL A 463 4.67 -20.09 9.52
N ALA A 464 4.26 -20.04 10.79
CA ALA A 464 2.85 -20.09 11.12
C ALA A 464 2.13 -18.88 10.50
N ASP A 465 0.99 -19.11 9.87
CA ASP A 465 0.10 -18.10 9.26
C ASP A 465 0.76 -17.17 8.21
N GLY A 466 1.93 -17.53 7.69
CA GLY A 466 2.63 -16.76 6.66
C GLY A 466 3.17 -15.38 7.10
N ASP A 467 3.10 -15.04 8.39
CA ASP A 467 3.57 -13.76 8.93
C ASP A 467 5.07 -13.81 9.29
N VAL A 468 5.90 -13.16 8.48
CA VAL A 468 7.35 -13.08 8.66
C VAL A 468 7.75 -12.36 9.96
N LEU A 469 6.97 -11.40 10.43
CA LEU A 469 7.26 -10.67 11.68
C LEU A 469 7.02 -11.55 12.90
N GLN A 470 5.98 -12.38 12.90
CA GLN A 470 5.74 -13.36 13.95
C GLN A 470 6.83 -14.43 14.01
N TYR A 471 7.33 -14.87 12.85
CA TYR A 471 8.50 -15.76 12.80
C TYR A 471 9.71 -15.13 13.52
N TRP A 472 10.07 -13.90 13.21
CA TRP A 472 11.22 -13.22 13.82
C TRP A 472 11.00 -12.93 15.31
N LYS A 473 9.77 -12.63 15.73
CA LYS A 473 9.41 -12.52 17.14
C LYS A 473 9.71 -13.79 17.94
N HIS A 474 9.39 -14.96 17.39
CA HIS A 474 9.72 -16.23 18.03
C HIS A 474 11.21 -16.54 18.02
N LYS A 475 11.93 -16.15 16.95
CA LYS A 475 13.37 -16.36 16.82
C LYS A 475 14.19 -15.45 17.72
N GLU A 476 13.73 -14.27 18.06
CA GLU A 476 14.40 -13.35 19.00
C GLU A 476 14.70 -14.03 20.34
N VAL A 477 13.81 -14.89 20.81
CA VAL A 477 13.97 -15.67 22.06
C VAL A 477 15.04 -16.76 21.91
N THR A 478 15.23 -17.29 20.70
CA THR A 478 16.10 -18.47 20.45
C THR A 478 17.51 -18.06 20.02
N LEU A 479 17.63 -17.02 19.22
CA LEU A 479 18.90 -16.41 18.85
C LEU A 479 19.16 -15.36 19.92
N SER A 480 20.08 -15.60 20.86
CA SER A 480 20.50 -14.59 21.87
C SER A 480 21.08 -13.39 21.15
N CYS A 481 20.18 -12.51 20.69
CA CYS A 481 20.44 -11.42 19.79
C CYS A 481 21.04 -10.22 20.52
N SER A 482 22.35 -10.20 20.71
CA SER A 482 23.11 -8.96 20.92
C SER A 482 23.10 -8.03 19.68
N TYR A 483 22.54 -8.47 18.54
CA TYR A 483 22.53 -7.73 17.25
C TYR A 483 21.17 -7.23 16.79
N ILE A 484 20.07 -7.68 17.38
CA ILE A 484 18.71 -7.28 16.93
C ILE A 484 17.96 -6.50 18.01
N SER A 485 18.32 -6.60 19.30
CA SER A 485 17.73 -5.84 20.40
C SER A 485 18.80 -5.23 21.29
N PRO A 486 18.73 -3.94 21.67
CA PRO A 486 19.57 -3.38 22.71
C PRO A 486 19.04 -3.86 24.06
N ARG A 487 19.52 -5.02 24.58
CA ARG A 487 19.35 -5.32 26.00
C ARG A 487 20.18 -4.33 26.79
N ARG A 488 19.53 -3.49 27.58
CA ARG A 488 20.15 -2.82 28.74
C ARG A 488 20.74 -3.87 29.65
N SER A 489 22.04 -3.81 29.84
CA SER A 489 22.71 -4.47 30.95
C SER A 489 22.28 -3.73 32.23
N SER A 490 21.33 -4.28 32.96
CA SER A 490 21.13 -3.96 34.37
C SER A 490 20.59 -5.20 35.05
N ASP A 491 21.52 -6.05 35.51
CA ASP A 491 21.38 -6.83 36.71
C ASP A 491 22.73 -7.48 37.03
N GLN A 492 23.56 -6.71 37.73
CA GLN A 492 24.54 -7.23 38.67
C GLN A 492 24.60 -6.25 39.82
N HIS A 493 24.04 -6.71 40.96
CA HIS A 493 24.60 -6.61 42.31
C HIS A 493 23.52 -6.94 43.30
N ILE A 494 23.49 -8.04 44.02
CA ILE A 494 24.44 -8.68 44.98
C ILE A 494 24.84 -7.82 46.20
N THR A 495 24.43 -8.37 47.29
CA THR A 495 24.68 -8.15 48.71
C THR A 495 24.16 -6.90 49.31
#